data_acf875862e41f31a21f0e956103843f5
#
_entry.id   acf875862e41f31a21f0e956103843f5
#
_cell.length_a   1.000
_cell.length_b   1.000
_cell.length_c   1.000
_cell.angle_alpha   90.00
_cell.angle_beta   90.00
_cell.angle_gamma   90.00
#
_symmetry.space_group_name_H-M   'P 1'
#
loop_
_entity.id
_entity.type
_entity.pdbx_description
1 polymer ?
#
loop_
_entity_poly.entity_id
_entity_poly.type
_entity_poly.pdbx_seq_one_letter_code
_entity_poly.pdbx_strand_id
1 'polypeptide(L)'
;MSSTQQTHKGINPKVLPIFIVFMVMGFGDVAGPLAGIVKEDLQISNFLSQLIPFSGYILFGLLSIPLGLMQDRKGKKFILVLGLSVAFVGLLLPTFGVYPVDIDQLGGGDVTGFFLMILFSILLLGLANTILQVAGNPIVRDVSQPGMYSRNLSIGQFVKAIGTLSASVIPLVAVRWFGADWQVLFPIYTLVILLTLIWVAPMKIKEQEHEKEFKASFRSSMRLLKNPYVLLMVLGIFVYVGSEIAMRSNLPIYLKEEFGINIKK
;
A
#
# COMPACT_ATOMS: atom_id res chain seq x y z
N MET A 1 -11.83 39.70 -27.76
CA MET A 1 -11.95 39.15 -26.42
C MET A 1 -12.78 37.88 -26.53
N SER A 2 -12.14 36.72 -26.68
CA SER A 2 -12.81 35.43 -26.74
C SER A 2 -12.76 34.86 -25.33
N SER A 3 -13.91 34.86 -24.63
CA SER A 3 -14.09 34.20 -23.34
C SER A 3 -14.00 32.69 -23.53
N THR A 4 -12.84 32.12 -23.24
CA THR A 4 -12.66 30.68 -23.15
C THR A 4 -13.52 30.19 -21.99
N GLN A 5 -14.73 29.72 -22.26
CA GLN A 5 -15.53 28.95 -21.30
C GLN A 5 -14.70 27.74 -20.91
N GLN A 6 -14.08 27.78 -19.74
CA GLN A 6 -13.62 26.59 -19.04
C GLN A 6 -14.84 25.78 -18.65
N THR A 7 -15.28 24.90 -19.56
CA THR A 7 -16.26 23.88 -19.19
C THR A 7 -15.63 23.08 -18.04
N HIS A 8 -16.22 23.16 -16.86
CA HIS A 8 -15.95 22.29 -15.73
C HIS A 8 -16.20 20.83 -16.16
N LYS A 9 -15.19 20.22 -16.76
CA LYS A 9 -15.27 18.80 -17.10
C LYS A 9 -15.25 18.02 -15.78
N GLY A 10 -16.38 17.41 -15.43
CA GLY A 10 -16.52 16.53 -14.28
C GLY A 10 -15.48 15.41 -14.27
N ILE A 11 -15.35 14.73 -13.15
CA ILE A 11 -14.45 13.55 -13.02
C ILE A 11 -14.97 12.46 -13.97
N ASN A 12 -14.09 11.92 -14.82
CA ASN A 12 -14.42 10.78 -15.66
C ASN A 12 -14.81 9.59 -14.75
N PRO A 13 -16.00 8.97 -14.90
CA PRO A 13 -16.42 7.85 -14.06
C PRO A 13 -15.42 6.68 -14.01
N LYS A 14 -14.59 6.54 -15.04
CA LYS A 14 -13.52 5.51 -15.07
C LYS A 14 -12.37 5.76 -14.11
N VAL A 15 -12.24 6.97 -13.59
CA VAL A 15 -11.20 7.32 -12.61
C VAL A 15 -11.58 6.85 -11.20
N LEU A 16 -12.90 6.78 -10.90
CA LEU A 16 -13.38 6.44 -9.57
C LEU A 16 -12.89 5.07 -9.06
N PRO A 17 -12.99 3.96 -9.82
CA PRO A 17 -12.45 2.67 -9.38
C PRO A 17 -10.94 2.73 -9.13
N ILE A 18 -10.20 3.53 -9.91
CA ILE A 18 -8.76 3.70 -9.72
C ILE A 18 -8.46 4.44 -8.41
N PHE A 19 -9.30 5.40 -8.01
CA PHE A 19 -9.15 6.04 -6.69
C PHE A 19 -9.33 5.04 -5.54
N ILE A 20 -10.26 4.08 -5.67
CA ILE A 20 -10.37 3.00 -4.68
C ILE A 20 -9.12 2.11 -4.65
N VAL A 21 -8.49 1.85 -5.81
CA VAL A 21 -7.20 1.16 -5.83
C VAL A 21 -6.13 1.95 -5.07
N PHE A 22 -6.11 3.28 -5.17
CA PHE A 22 -5.20 4.11 -4.36
C PHE A 22 -5.49 3.98 -2.85
N MET A 23 -6.76 3.87 -2.45
CA MET A 23 -7.10 3.57 -1.05
C MET A 23 -6.51 2.23 -0.61
N VAL A 24 -6.65 1.19 -1.45
CA VAL A 24 -6.04 -0.14 -1.20
C VAL A 24 -4.51 -0.06 -1.10
N MET A 25 -3.85 0.77 -1.92
CA MET A 25 -2.40 1.02 -1.76
C MET A 25 -2.07 1.58 -0.37
N GLY A 26 -2.95 2.42 0.19
CA GLY A 26 -2.80 2.95 1.54
C GLY A 26 -2.82 1.86 2.62
N PHE A 27 -3.50 0.74 2.39
CA PHE A 27 -3.53 -0.38 3.33
C PHE A 27 -2.14 -1.04 3.52
N GLY A 28 -1.26 -0.96 2.52
CA GLY A 28 0.12 -1.43 2.66
C GLY A 28 0.94 -0.67 3.73
N ASP A 29 0.51 0.53 4.07
CA ASP A 29 1.17 1.36 5.08
C ASP A 29 0.82 0.95 6.53
N VAL A 30 -0.08 -0.04 6.71
CA VAL A 30 -0.42 -0.62 8.03
C VAL A 30 0.78 -1.21 8.76
N ALA A 31 1.79 -1.64 8.02
CA ALA A 31 2.98 -2.30 8.57
C ALA A 31 3.69 -1.48 9.67
N GLY A 32 3.71 -0.14 9.54
CA GLY A 32 4.31 0.75 10.54
C GLY A 32 3.56 0.72 11.88
N PRO A 33 2.29 1.16 11.95
CA PRO A 33 1.49 1.12 13.17
C PRO A 33 1.36 -0.31 13.75
N LEU A 34 1.23 -1.31 12.90
CA LEU A 34 1.08 -2.71 13.31
C LEU A 34 2.30 -3.22 14.09
N ALA A 35 3.51 -2.77 13.75
CA ALA A 35 4.72 -3.17 14.46
C ALA A 35 4.67 -2.87 15.95
N GLY A 36 4.15 -1.69 16.34
CA GLY A 36 3.98 -1.30 17.74
C GLY A 36 2.91 -2.14 18.46
N ILE A 37 1.77 -2.37 17.82
CA ILE A 37 0.66 -3.16 18.38
C ILE A 37 1.10 -4.61 18.59
N VAL A 38 1.67 -5.24 17.57
CA VAL A 38 2.13 -6.65 17.62
C VAL A 38 3.26 -6.82 18.64
N LYS A 39 4.18 -5.86 18.74
CA LYS A 39 5.20 -5.86 19.78
C LYS A 39 4.59 -5.95 21.18
N GLU A 40 3.57 -5.15 21.43
CA GLU A 40 2.91 -5.11 22.73
C GLU A 40 2.15 -6.38 23.04
N ASP A 41 1.39 -6.90 22.07
CA ASP A 41 0.54 -8.07 22.28
C ASP A 41 1.34 -9.36 22.42
N LEU A 42 2.37 -9.52 21.57
CA LEU A 42 3.18 -10.74 21.58
C LEU A 42 4.41 -10.65 22.50
N GLN A 43 4.64 -9.51 23.17
CA GLN A 43 5.80 -9.26 24.04
C GLN A 43 7.14 -9.54 23.34
N ILE A 44 7.24 -9.24 22.04
CA ILE A 44 8.43 -9.46 21.23
C ILE A 44 9.42 -8.29 21.32
N SER A 45 10.67 -8.56 20.94
CA SER A 45 11.74 -7.54 20.92
C SER A 45 11.48 -6.43 19.88
N ASN A 46 12.10 -5.27 20.07
CA ASN A 46 12.10 -4.19 19.09
C ASN A 46 12.60 -4.67 17.72
N PHE A 47 13.63 -5.50 17.69
CA PHE A 47 14.17 -6.05 16.45
C PHE A 47 13.12 -6.87 15.69
N LEU A 48 12.44 -7.79 16.36
CA LEU A 48 11.41 -8.61 15.71
C LEU A 48 10.23 -7.76 15.23
N SER A 49 9.78 -6.79 16.02
CA SER A 49 8.67 -5.93 15.61
C SER A 49 8.99 -5.11 14.35
N GLN A 50 10.25 -4.66 14.19
CA GLN A 50 10.69 -3.91 13.01
C GLN A 50 10.85 -4.78 11.75
N LEU A 51 10.86 -6.12 11.86
CA LEU A 51 10.78 -6.99 10.70
C LEU A 51 9.45 -6.84 9.96
N ILE A 52 8.37 -6.42 10.65
CA ILE A 52 7.05 -6.21 10.05
C ILE A 52 7.12 -5.12 8.96
N PRO A 53 7.46 -3.86 9.25
CA PRO A 53 7.60 -2.84 8.20
C PRO A 53 8.74 -3.18 7.22
N PHE A 54 9.84 -3.77 7.66
CA PHE A 54 10.92 -4.18 6.78
C PHE A 54 10.43 -5.17 5.71
N SER A 55 9.67 -6.22 6.10
CA SER A 55 9.11 -7.19 5.16
C SER A 55 8.16 -6.55 4.15
N GLY A 56 7.37 -5.57 4.58
CA GLY A 56 6.47 -4.83 3.70
C GLY A 56 7.19 -3.99 2.64
N TYR A 57 8.33 -3.40 2.99
CA TYR A 57 9.01 -2.46 2.10
C TYR A 57 10.21 -3.03 1.33
N ILE A 58 10.82 -4.13 1.77
CA ILE A 58 11.98 -4.71 1.08
C ILE A 58 11.68 -5.10 -0.37
N LEU A 59 10.48 -5.65 -0.61
CA LEU A 59 10.05 -6.06 -1.95
C LEU A 59 9.82 -4.85 -2.87
N PHE A 60 9.51 -3.68 -2.30
CA PHE A 60 9.36 -2.45 -3.07
C PHE A 60 10.69 -2.08 -3.76
N GLY A 61 11.78 -2.10 -3.02
CA GLY A 61 13.12 -1.84 -3.58
C GLY A 61 13.56 -2.88 -4.60
N LEU A 62 13.30 -4.16 -4.32
CA LEU A 62 13.78 -5.27 -5.16
C LEU A 62 12.97 -5.46 -6.45
N LEU A 63 11.65 -5.28 -6.39
CA LEU A 63 10.74 -5.70 -7.45
C LEU A 63 10.17 -4.56 -8.31
N SER A 64 10.35 -3.28 -7.94
CA SER A 64 9.79 -2.15 -8.70
C SER A 64 10.22 -2.16 -10.16
N ILE A 65 11.51 -2.37 -10.46
CA ILE A 65 12.02 -2.41 -11.83
C ILE A 65 11.54 -3.66 -12.57
N PRO A 66 11.68 -4.90 -12.05
CA PRO A 66 11.13 -6.09 -12.69
C PRO A 66 9.64 -6.00 -13.00
N LEU A 67 8.84 -5.47 -12.07
CA LEU A 67 7.40 -5.27 -12.26
C LEU A 67 7.09 -4.21 -13.31
N GLY A 68 7.87 -3.13 -13.39
CA GLY A 68 7.77 -2.14 -14.46
C GLY A 68 8.01 -2.76 -15.83
N LEU A 69 9.06 -3.59 -15.97
CA LEU A 69 9.34 -4.32 -17.21
C LEU A 69 8.26 -5.35 -17.55
N MET A 70 7.66 -5.99 -16.55
CA MET A 70 6.52 -6.88 -16.76
C MET A 70 5.28 -6.12 -17.21
N GLN A 71 5.05 -4.92 -16.67
CA GLN A 71 3.98 -4.02 -17.07
C GLN A 71 4.07 -3.64 -18.56
N ASP A 72 5.26 -3.29 -19.03
CA ASP A 72 5.50 -2.93 -20.44
C ASP A 72 5.16 -4.09 -21.39
N ARG A 73 5.27 -5.35 -20.91
CA ARG A 73 4.99 -6.55 -21.71
C ARG A 73 3.55 -7.02 -21.62
N LYS A 74 2.94 -6.97 -20.42
CA LYS A 74 1.62 -7.56 -20.13
C LYS A 74 0.50 -6.53 -20.01
N GLY A 75 0.85 -5.25 -20.00
CA GLY A 75 -0.09 -4.16 -19.84
C GLY A 75 -0.32 -3.78 -18.37
N LYS A 76 -0.72 -2.52 -18.17
CA LYS A 76 -0.91 -1.91 -16.86
C LYS A 76 -2.10 -2.51 -16.12
N LYS A 77 -3.20 -2.79 -16.85
CA LYS A 77 -4.41 -3.40 -16.27
C LYS A 77 -4.12 -4.78 -15.70
N PHE A 78 -3.37 -5.61 -16.45
CA PHE A 78 -2.99 -6.95 -15.96
C PHE A 78 -2.23 -6.86 -14.65
N ILE A 79 -1.24 -5.96 -14.56
CA ILE A 79 -0.45 -5.74 -13.35
C ILE A 79 -1.32 -5.23 -12.21
N LEU A 80 -2.27 -4.32 -12.49
CA LEU A 80 -3.19 -3.80 -11.47
C LEU A 80 -4.06 -4.90 -10.86
N VAL A 81 -4.66 -5.75 -11.70
CA VAL A 81 -5.49 -6.88 -11.24
C VAL A 81 -4.64 -7.90 -10.48
N LEU A 82 -3.42 -8.18 -10.95
CA LEU A 82 -2.47 -9.05 -10.25
C LEU A 82 -2.17 -8.51 -8.85
N GLY A 83 -1.90 -7.21 -8.72
CA GLY A 83 -1.64 -6.57 -7.41
C GLY A 83 -2.82 -6.69 -6.45
N LEU A 84 -4.05 -6.42 -6.93
CA LEU A 84 -5.26 -6.62 -6.12
C LEU A 84 -5.45 -8.09 -5.71
N SER A 85 -5.17 -9.04 -6.62
CA SER A 85 -5.27 -10.47 -6.32
C SER A 85 -4.26 -10.92 -5.26
N VAL A 86 -3.01 -10.44 -5.36
CA VAL A 86 -1.97 -10.73 -4.37
C VAL A 86 -2.33 -10.11 -3.00
N ALA A 87 -2.85 -8.87 -2.99
CA ALA A 87 -3.31 -8.23 -1.76
C ALA A 87 -4.45 -9.02 -1.10
N PHE A 88 -5.41 -9.47 -1.90
CA PHE A 88 -6.54 -10.27 -1.42
C PHE A 88 -6.06 -11.59 -0.78
N VAL A 89 -5.22 -12.35 -1.48
CA VAL A 89 -4.66 -13.60 -0.95
C VAL A 89 -3.82 -13.36 0.30
N GLY A 90 -2.99 -12.30 0.31
CA GLY A 90 -2.15 -11.93 1.45
C GLY A 90 -2.96 -11.62 2.71
N LEU A 91 -4.13 -11.00 2.58
CA LEU A 91 -5.00 -10.66 3.71
C LEU A 91 -6.02 -11.75 4.08
N LEU A 92 -6.28 -12.71 3.21
CA LEU A 92 -7.07 -13.90 3.59
C LEU A 92 -6.40 -14.68 4.74
N LEU A 93 -5.07 -14.78 4.71
CA LEU A 93 -4.32 -15.52 5.74
C LEU A 93 -4.60 -14.97 7.15
N PRO A 94 -4.36 -13.67 7.44
CA PRO A 94 -4.64 -13.13 8.76
C PRO A 94 -6.13 -12.98 9.06
N THR A 95 -7.00 -12.88 8.06
CA THR A 95 -8.45 -12.83 8.25
C THR A 95 -8.98 -14.12 8.88
N PHE A 96 -8.43 -15.27 8.51
CA PHE A 96 -8.88 -16.56 9.04
C PHE A 96 -7.97 -17.13 10.13
N GLY A 97 -6.70 -16.74 10.17
CA GLY A 97 -5.71 -17.29 11.07
C GLY A 97 -5.30 -16.36 12.22
N VAL A 98 -5.60 -15.07 12.12
CA VAL A 98 -5.26 -14.07 13.14
C VAL A 98 -6.52 -13.50 13.80
N TYR A 99 -7.49 -13.06 13.02
CA TYR A 99 -8.68 -12.37 13.54
C TYR A 99 -9.49 -13.15 14.59
N PRO A 100 -9.73 -14.48 14.47
CA PRO A 100 -10.52 -15.19 15.49
C PRO A 100 -9.70 -15.65 16.68
N VAL A 101 -8.39 -15.35 16.76
CA VAL A 101 -7.49 -15.88 17.77
C VAL A 101 -7.42 -14.95 18.98
N ASP A 102 -7.68 -15.49 20.15
CA ASP A 102 -7.44 -14.82 21.43
C ASP A 102 -5.95 -14.92 21.77
N ILE A 103 -5.25 -13.78 21.67
CA ILE A 103 -3.79 -13.70 21.84
C ILE A 103 -3.38 -14.09 23.26
N ASP A 104 -4.19 -13.77 24.25
CA ASP A 104 -3.90 -14.06 25.66
C ASP A 104 -3.87 -15.57 25.96
N GLN A 105 -4.46 -16.38 25.09
CA GLN A 105 -4.48 -17.85 25.21
C GLN A 105 -3.37 -18.54 24.41
N LEU A 106 -2.54 -17.79 23.65
CA LEU A 106 -1.47 -18.39 22.85
C LEU A 106 -0.33 -18.93 23.72
N GLY A 107 0.03 -20.18 23.53
CA GLY A 107 1.26 -20.78 24.08
C GLY A 107 2.50 -20.31 23.32
N GLY A 108 3.69 -20.48 23.90
CA GLY A 108 4.94 -19.96 23.32
C GLY A 108 5.25 -20.41 21.89
N GLY A 109 4.86 -21.63 21.50
CA GLY A 109 4.98 -22.14 20.11
C GLY A 109 4.00 -21.48 19.16
N ASP A 110 2.79 -21.22 19.63
CA ASP A 110 1.71 -20.61 18.86
C ASP A 110 1.99 -19.11 18.59
N VAL A 111 2.63 -18.40 19.55
CA VAL A 111 3.08 -17.02 19.39
C VAL A 111 4.02 -16.88 18.19
N THR A 112 4.96 -17.81 18.03
CA THR A 112 5.90 -17.79 16.90
C THR A 112 5.16 -18.02 15.58
N GLY A 113 4.25 -18.98 15.53
CA GLY A 113 3.42 -19.26 14.35
C GLY A 113 2.55 -18.07 13.97
N PHE A 114 1.91 -17.45 14.95
CA PHE A 114 1.11 -16.24 14.78
C PHE A 114 1.93 -15.06 14.24
N PHE A 115 3.09 -14.80 14.81
CA PHE A 115 4.01 -13.77 14.34
C PHE A 115 4.47 -14.01 12.89
N LEU A 116 4.87 -15.25 12.56
CA LEU A 116 5.28 -15.61 11.19
C LEU A 116 4.14 -15.45 10.19
N MET A 117 2.90 -15.75 10.58
CA MET A 117 1.73 -15.54 9.74
C MET A 117 1.52 -14.05 9.44
N ILE A 118 1.60 -13.19 10.45
CA ILE A 118 1.53 -11.73 10.27
C ILE A 118 2.65 -11.27 9.35
N LEU A 119 3.88 -11.69 9.61
CA LEU A 119 5.05 -11.29 8.83
C LEU A 119 4.92 -11.68 7.36
N PHE A 120 4.47 -12.91 7.08
CA PHE A 120 4.24 -13.39 5.71
C PHE A 120 3.09 -12.64 5.02
N SER A 121 2.02 -12.35 5.75
CA SER A 121 0.88 -11.58 5.23
C SER A 121 1.29 -10.15 4.87
N ILE A 122 2.08 -9.49 5.71
CA ILE A 122 2.60 -8.15 5.44
C ILE A 122 3.61 -8.18 4.29
N LEU A 123 4.41 -9.22 4.15
CA LEU A 123 5.29 -9.42 2.99
C LEU A 123 4.46 -9.48 1.68
N LEU A 124 3.38 -10.26 1.65
CA LEU A 124 2.48 -10.34 0.50
C LEU A 124 1.76 -9.01 0.24
N LEU A 125 1.33 -8.32 1.29
CA LEU A 125 0.70 -7.00 1.16
C LEU A 125 1.69 -5.96 0.63
N GLY A 126 2.96 -6.00 1.05
CA GLY A 126 4.05 -5.18 0.52
C GLY A 126 4.34 -5.47 -0.95
N LEU A 127 4.36 -6.75 -1.33
CA LEU A 127 4.45 -7.17 -2.74
C LEU A 127 3.28 -6.59 -3.56
N ALA A 128 2.06 -6.76 -3.06
CA ALA A 128 0.86 -6.23 -3.71
C ALA A 128 0.91 -4.71 -3.85
N ASN A 129 1.32 -4.00 -2.81
CA ASN A 129 1.47 -2.55 -2.83
C ASN A 129 2.51 -2.09 -3.87
N THR A 130 3.63 -2.81 -3.99
CA THR A 130 4.63 -2.57 -5.04
C THR A 130 4.01 -2.72 -6.43
N ILE A 131 3.29 -3.82 -6.68
CA ILE A 131 2.62 -4.10 -7.96
C ILE A 131 1.60 -3.00 -8.27
N LEU A 132 0.77 -2.64 -7.29
CA LEU A 132 -0.28 -1.63 -7.45
C LEU A 132 0.30 -0.23 -7.73
N GLN A 133 1.39 0.17 -7.06
CA GLN A 133 2.00 1.47 -7.29
C GLN A 133 2.66 1.57 -8.66
N VAL A 134 3.31 0.51 -9.13
CA VAL A 134 3.91 0.44 -10.47
C VAL A 134 2.84 0.64 -11.54
N ALA A 135 1.65 0.03 -11.40
CA ALA A 135 0.59 0.10 -12.39
C ALA A 135 -0.35 1.29 -12.19
N GLY A 136 -0.69 1.63 -10.96
CA GLY A 136 -1.75 2.58 -10.63
C GLY A 136 -1.43 4.02 -11.05
N ASN A 137 -0.21 4.49 -10.79
CA ASN A 137 0.20 5.83 -11.18
C ASN A 137 0.11 6.06 -12.71
N PRO A 138 0.65 5.18 -13.58
CA PRO A 138 0.47 5.30 -15.02
C PRO A 138 -0.98 5.15 -15.48
N ILE A 139 -1.78 4.28 -14.87
CA ILE A 139 -3.20 4.10 -15.23
C ILE A 139 -4.02 5.37 -15.00
N VAL A 140 -3.74 6.13 -13.93
CA VAL A 140 -4.41 7.43 -13.71
C VAL A 140 -4.26 8.33 -14.95
N ARG A 141 -3.09 8.32 -15.60
CA ARG A 141 -2.87 9.07 -16.83
C ARG A 141 -3.77 8.56 -17.96
N ASP A 142 -3.89 7.25 -18.13
CA ASP A 142 -4.65 6.63 -19.23
C ASP A 142 -6.16 6.87 -19.10
N VAL A 143 -6.68 6.95 -17.87
CA VAL A 143 -8.10 7.18 -17.59
C VAL A 143 -8.45 8.65 -17.42
N SER A 144 -7.47 9.54 -17.32
CA SER A 144 -7.66 10.98 -17.16
C SER A 144 -7.95 11.66 -18.49
N GLN A 145 -8.79 12.68 -18.44
CA GLN A 145 -8.97 13.58 -19.59
C GLN A 145 -7.68 14.42 -19.78
N PRO A 146 -7.39 14.87 -21.03
CA PRO A 146 -6.26 15.75 -21.30
C PRO A 146 -6.23 16.96 -20.36
N GLY A 147 -5.05 17.25 -19.78
CA GLY A 147 -4.86 18.35 -18.82
C GLY A 147 -5.30 18.05 -17.38
N MET A 148 -5.95 16.91 -17.08
CA MET A 148 -6.46 16.57 -15.76
C MET A 148 -5.60 15.55 -14.99
N TYR A 149 -4.49 15.09 -15.55
CA TYR A 149 -3.65 14.06 -14.95
C TYR A 149 -3.14 14.45 -13.55
N SER A 150 -2.51 15.61 -13.41
CA SER A 150 -1.93 16.06 -12.14
C SER A 150 -3.01 16.19 -11.05
N ARG A 151 -4.17 16.76 -11.39
CA ARG A 151 -5.32 16.84 -10.48
C ARG A 151 -5.79 15.46 -10.01
N ASN A 152 -5.99 14.54 -10.95
CA ASN A 152 -6.50 13.21 -10.63
C ASN A 152 -5.45 12.39 -9.86
N LEU A 153 -4.15 12.57 -10.16
CA LEU A 153 -3.08 11.94 -9.38
C LEU A 153 -3.06 12.48 -7.94
N SER A 154 -3.20 13.80 -7.74
CA SER A 154 -3.27 14.40 -6.40
C SER A 154 -4.48 13.90 -5.61
N ILE A 155 -5.65 13.79 -6.25
CA ILE A 155 -6.84 13.19 -5.61
C ILE A 155 -6.58 11.72 -5.25
N GLY A 156 -5.96 10.94 -6.15
CA GLY A 156 -5.57 9.56 -5.88
C GLY A 156 -4.66 9.45 -4.66
N GLN A 157 -3.62 10.30 -4.56
CA GLN A 157 -2.72 10.32 -3.40
C GLN A 157 -3.45 10.73 -2.10
N PHE A 158 -4.41 11.67 -2.19
CA PHE A 158 -5.25 12.01 -1.04
C PHE A 158 -6.11 10.82 -0.59
N VAL A 159 -6.73 10.10 -1.54
CA VAL A 159 -7.50 8.89 -1.21
C VAL A 159 -6.60 7.77 -0.66
N LYS A 160 -5.36 7.65 -1.16
CA LYS A 160 -4.34 6.77 -0.56
C LYS A 160 -4.07 7.14 0.89
N ALA A 161 -3.93 8.44 1.20
CA ALA A 161 -3.70 8.91 2.58
C ALA A 161 -4.87 8.54 3.51
N ILE A 162 -6.12 8.53 3.03
CA ILE A 162 -7.27 8.03 3.79
C ILE A 162 -7.11 6.53 4.09
N GLY A 163 -6.69 5.74 3.09
CA GLY A 163 -6.36 4.33 3.27
C GLY A 163 -5.27 4.11 4.34
N THR A 164 -4.21 4.90 4.29
CA THR A 164 -3.12 4.87 5.28
C THR A 164 -3.62 5.22 6.69
N LEU A 165 -4.45 6.27 6.82
CA LEU A 165 -5.02 6.69 8.10
C LEU A 165 -5.91 5.59 8.71
N SER A 166 -6.61 4.82 7.88
CA SER A 166 -7.47 3.73 8.33
C SER A 166 -6.73 2.68 9.16
N ALA A 167 -5.42 2.51 8.94
CA ALA A 167 -4.57 1.59 9.69
C ALA A 167 -4.50 1.91 11.20
N SER A 168 -4.66 3.18 11.56
CA SER A 168 -4.69 3.60 12.97
C SER A 168 -6.12 3.81 13.47
N VAL A 169 -7.01 4.31 12.62
CA VAL A 169 -8.38 4.66 13.01
C VAL A 169 -9.25 3.41 13.21
N ILE A 170 -9.14 2.41 12.34
CA ILE A 170 -9.97 1.19 12.45
C ILE A 170 -9.70 0.45 13.76
N PRO A 171 -8.46 0.14 14.16
CA PRO A 171 -8.18 -0.49 15.45
C PRO A 171 -8.69 0.35 16.63
N LEU A 172 -8.45 1.68 16.60
CA LEU A 172 -8.91 2.57 17.66
C LEU A 172 -10.44 2.53 17.84
N VAL A 173 -11.18 2.62 16.73
CA VAL A 173 -12.65 2.58 16.75
C VAL A 173 -13.15 1.20 17.18
N ALA A 174 -12.53 0.14 16.67
CA ALA A 174 -12.88 -1.23 17.01
C ALA A 174 -12.78 -1.51 18.51
N VAL A 175 -11.64 -1.15 19.10
CA VAL A 175 -11.40 -1.33 20.54
C VAL A 175 -12.34 -0.45 21.38
N ARG A 176 -12.45 0.87 21.06
CA ARG A 176 -13.13 1.83 21.92
C ARG A 176 -14.65 1.72 21.88
N TRP A 177 -15.23 1.44 20.71
CA TRP A 177 -16.68 1.49 20.51
C TRP A 177 -17.34 0.12 20.45
N PHE A 178 -16.61 -0.90 20.00
CA PHE A 178 -17.14 -2.23 19.78
C PHE A 178 -16.53 -3.30 20.71
N GLY A 179 -15.50 -2.94 21.49
CA GLY A 179 -14.79 -3.92 22.31
C GLY A 179 -14.13 -5.05 21.51
N ALA A 180 -13.87 -4.79 20.23
CA ALA A 180 -13.23 -5.75 19.32
C ALA A 180 -11.72 -5.47 19.25
N ASP A 181 -10.94 -6.52 18.95
CA ASP A 181 -9.49 -6.38 18.82
C ASP A 181 -9.07 -5.70 17.52
N TRP A 182 -7.83 -5.20 17.48
CA TRP A 182 -7.24 -4.57 16.31
C TRP A 182 -7.22 -5.49 15.07
N GLN A 183 -7.27 -6.78 15.28
CA GLN A 183 -7.28 -7.82 14.23
C GLN A 183 -8.46 -7.68 13.26
N VAL A 184 -9.56 -7.02 13.67
CA VAL A 184 -10.73 -6.72 12.81
C VAL A 184 -10.35 -5.95 11.54
N LEU A 185 -9.20 -5.29 11.56
CA LEU A 185 -8.65 -4.60 10.41
C LEU A 185 -8.46 -5.54 9.18
N PHE A 186 -8.05 -6.79 9.41
CA PHE A 186 -7.79 -7.75 8.34
C PHE A 186 -9.05 -8.13 7.54
N PRO A 187 -10.17 -8.57 8.17
CA PRO A 187 -11.38 -8.84 7.42
C PRO A 187 -11.97 -7.61 6.73
N ILE A 188 -11.87 -6.43 7.34
CA ILE A 188 -12.32 -5.18 6.71
C ILE A 188 -11.50 -4.91 5.44
N TYR A 189 -10.18 -4.98 5.51
CA TYR A 189 -9.32 -4.77 4.36
C TYR A 189 -9.54 -5.83 3.27
N THR A 190 -9.68 -7.09 3.67
CA THR A 190 -9.98 -8.19 2.75
C THR A 190 -11.26 -7.94 1.97
N LEU A 191 -12.33 -7.50 2.66
CA LEU A 191 -13.61 -7.18 2.03
C LEU A 191 -13.48 -6.01 1.04
N VAL A 192 -12.82 -4.92 1.44
CA VAL A 192 -12.62 -3.74 0.56
C VAL A 192 -11.81 -4.12 -0.68
N ILE A 193 -10.76 -4.93 -0.53
CA ILE A 193 -9.95 -5.38 -1.65
C ILE A 193 -10.74 -6.30 -2.58
N LEU A 194 -11.55 -7.21 -2.03
CA LEU A 194 -12.42 -8.08 -2.81
C LEU A 194 -13.42 -7.27 -3.66
N LEU A 195 -14.10 -6.32 -3.04
CA LEU A 195 -15.03 -5.44 -3.74
C LEU A 195 -14.32 -4.61 -4.82
N THR A 196 -13.13 -4.11 -4.53
CA THR A 196 -12.30 -3.38 -5.51
C THR A 196 -11.90 -4.28 -6.66
N LEU A 197 -11.48 -5.52 -6.39
CA LEU A 197 -11.10 -6.50 -7.41
C LEU A 197 -12.29 -6.83 -8.33
N ILE A 198 -13.48 -7.10 -7.76
CA ILE A 198 -14.70 -7.36 -8.50
C ILE A 198 -15.07 -6.17 -9.40
N TRP A 199 -14.85 -4.95 -8.95
CA TRP A 199 -15.14 -3.76 -9.73
C TRP A 199 -14.12 -3.49 -10.84
N VAL A 200 -12.82 -3.62 -10.53
CA VAL A 200 -11.73 -3.27 -11.45
C VAL A 200 -11.47 -4.37 -12.49
N ALA A 201 -11.64 -5.65 -12.14
CA ALA A 201 -11.31 -6.76 -13.04
C ALA A 201 -12.07 -6.73 -14.38
N PRO A 202 -13.41 -6.45 -14.45
CA PRO A 202 -14.14 -6.38 -15.72
C PRO A 202 -13.93 -5.05 -16.47
N MET A 203 -13.33 -4.03 -15.85
CA MET A 203 -13.15 -2.70 -16.45
C MET A 203 -12.31 -2.76 -17.72
N LYS A 204 -12.77 -2.16 -18.80
CA LYS A 204 -11.98 -1.98 -20.03
C LYS A 204 -11.21 -0.65 -19.95
N ILE A 205 -9.91 -0.70 -19.73
CA ILE A 205 -9.02 0.45 -19.73
C ILE A 205 -8.33 0.50 -21.10
N LYS A 206 -8.49 1.62 -21.80
CA LYS A 206 -7.69 1.88 -23.02
C LYS A 206 -6.33 2.39 -22.56
N GLU A 207 -5.36 1.50 -22.56
CA GLU A 207 -3.99 1.86 -22.26
C GLU A 207 -3.41 2.65 -23.44
N GLN A 208 -2.72 3.76 -23.14
CA GLN A 208 -1.96 4.48 -24.18
C GLN A 208 -0.76 3.62 -24.56
N GLU A 209 -0.70 3.19 -25.80
CA GLU A 209 0.47 2.51 -26.32
C GLU A 209 1.64 3.50 -26.33
N HIS A 210 2.68 3.17 -25.60
CA HIS A 210 3.95 3.87 -25.76
C HIS A 210 4.56 3.40 -27.08
N GLU A 211 5.15 4.33 -27.83
CA GLU A 211 5.87 4.00 -29.07
C GLU A 211 6.79 2.80 -28.82
N LYS A 212 6.58 1.75 -29.60
CA LYS A 212 7.25 0.43 -29.44
C LYS A 212 8.76 0.47 -29.72
N GLU A 213 9.33 1.65 -30.02
CA GLU A 213 10.74 1.80 -30.40
C GLU A 213 11.73 1.61 -29.25
N PHE A 214 11.33 1.75 -27.99
CA PHE A 214 12.26 1.58 -26.86
C PHE A 214 11.84 0.41 -25.97
N LYS A 215 12.46 -0.77 -26.18
CA LYS A 215 12.33 -1.87 -25.21
C LYS A 215 13.08 -1.49 -23.93
N ALA A 216 12.34 -1.08 -22.91
CA ALA A 216 12.90 -0.90 -21.59
C ALA A 216 13.60 -2.17 -21.11
N SER A 217 14.77 -2.01 -20.50
CA SER A 217 15.55 -3.10 -19.90
C SER A 217 16.07 -2.67 -18.53
N PHE A 218 16.42 -3.62 -17.67
CA PHE A 218 17.02 -3.32 -16.38
C PHE A 218 18.26 -2.42 -16.54
N ARG A 219 19.11 -2.72 -17.52
CA ARG A 219 20.31 -1.93 -17.80
C ARG A 219 19.99 -0.49 -18.23
N SER A 220 18.96 -0.29 -19.06
CA SER A 220 18.54 1.06 -19.47
C SER A 220 17.97 1.86 -18.31
N SER A 221 17.20 1.23 -17.42
CA SER A 221 16.67 1.85 -16.21
C SER A 221 17.80 2.31 -15.26
N MET A 222 18.80 1.43 -15.03
CA MET A 222 19.98 1.81 -14.24
C MET A 222 20.80 2.92 -14.88
N ARG A 223 20.85 3.00 -16.22
CA ARG A 223 21.55 4.08 -16.92
C ARG A 223 20.93 5.46 -16.67
N LEU A 224 19.63 5.53 -16.36
CA LEU A 224 18.96 6.79 -16.01
C LEU A 224 19.55 7.43 -14.75
N LEU A 225 20.05 6.64 -13.81
CA LEU A 225 20.72 7.15 -12.60
C LEU A 225 22.02 7.90 -12.87
N LYS A 226 22.58 7.81 -14.10
CA LYS A 226 23.71 8.64 -14.52
C LYS A 226 23.30 10.10 -14.79
N ASN A 227 22.01 10.36 -14.99
CA ASN A 227 21.52 11.72 -15.11
C ASN A 227 21.39 12.33 -13.70
N PRO A 228 22.09 13.45 -13.41
CA PRO A 228 22.09 14.05 -12.07
C PRO A 228 20.71 14.50 -11.60
N TYR A 229 19.85 14.96 -12.49
CA TYR A 229 18.48 15.34 -12.14
C TYR A 229 17.66 14.14 -11.69
N VAL A 230 17.77 13.01 -12.41
CA VAL A 230 17.08 11.77 -12.05
C VAL A 230 17.62 11.24 -10.70
N LEU A 231 18.94 11.26 -10.53
CA LEU A 231 19.57 10.83 -9.28
C LEU A 231 19.12 11.69 -8.10
N LEU A 232 19.08 13.02 -8.24
CA LEU A 232 18.60 13.92 -7.17
C LEU A 232 17.14 13.69 -6.84
N MET A 233 16.27 13.44 -7.84
CA MET A 233 14.87 13.08 -7.60
C MET A 233 14.74 11.75 -6.84
N VAL A 234 15.52 10.74 -7.24
CA VAL A 234 15.53 9.42 -6.54
C VAL A 234 16.00 9.57 -5.10
N LEU A 235 17.08 10.32 -4.86
CA LEU A 235 17.60 10.58 -3.52
C LEU A 235 16.59 11.38 -2.67
N GLY A 236 15.93 12.39 -3.25
CA GLY A 236 14.90 13.15 -2.56
C GLY A 236 13.72 12.27 -2.11
N ILE A 237 13.23 11.39 -2.99
CA ILE A 237 12.17 10.42 -2.66
C ILE A 237 12.66 9.44 -1.61
N PHE A 238 13.89 8.93 -1.73
CA PHE A 238 14.48 7.99 -0.77
C PHE A 238 14.53 8.57 0.65
N VAL A 239 15.04 9.81 0.78
CA VAL A 239 15.14 10.49 2.09
C VAL A 239 13.75 10.78 2.66
N TYR A 240 12.83 11.27 1.82
CA TYR A 240 11.45 11.57 2.23
C TYR A 240 10.73 10.31 2.74
N VAL A 241 10.69 9.25 1.91
CA VAL A 241 10.00 8.00 2.26
C VAL A 241 10.66 7.32 3.45
N GLY A 242 12.00 7.33 3.52
CA GLY A 242 12.74 6.79 4.64
C GLY A 242 12.39 7.47 5.97
N SER A 243 12.34 8.80 5.97
CA SER A 243 11.94 9.57 7.15
C SER A 243 10.48 9.31 7.55
N GLU A 244 9.57 9.24 6.57
CA GLU A 244 8.16 8.96 6.80
C GLU A 244 7.94 7.58 7.43
N ILE A 245 8.59 6.54 6.90
CA ILE A 245 8.49 5.17 7.43
C ILE A 245 9.10 5.08 8.82
N ALA A 246 10.28 5.69 9.02
CA ALA A 246 10.95 5.70 10.32
C ALA A 246 10.07 6.34 11.40
N MET A 247 9.42 7.46 11.12
CA MET A 247 8.48 8.08 12.05
C MET A 247 7.26 7.21 12.33
N ARG A 248 6.64 6.65 11.32
CA ARG A 248 5.43 5.80 11.50
C ARG A 248 5.70 4.55 12.32
N SER A 249 6.88 3.94 12.16
CA SER A 249 7.22 2.70 12.84
C SER A 249 7.72 2.92 14.27
N ASN A 250 8.49 3.98 14.50
CA ASN A 250 9.16 4.19 15.79
C ASN A 250 8.40 5.13 16.72
N LEU A 251 7.64 6.09 16.20
CA LEU A 251 6.95 7.07 17.04
C LEU A 251 5.98 6.43 18.04
N PRO A 252 5.13 5.44 17.68
CA PRO A 252 4.28 4.78 18.67
C PRO A 252 5.07 4.08 19.77
N ILE A 253 6.16 3.39 19.40
CA ILE A 253 7.03 2.69 20.36
C ILE A 253 7.70 3.70 21.30
N TYR A 254 8.26 4.77 20.75
CA TYR A 254 8.91 5.83 21.51
C TYR A 254 7.96 6.52 22.49
N LEU A 255 6.76 6.90 22.04
CA LEU A 255 5.76 7.54 22.90
C LEU A 255 5.34 6.65 24.07
N LYS A 256 5.29 5.32 23.84
CA LYS A 256 4.99 4.38 24.90
C LYS A 256 6.16 4.20 25.88
N GLU A 257 7.37 3.97 25.38
CA GLU A 257 8.55 3.66 26.20
C GLU A 257 9.00 4.86 27.03
N GLU A 258 8.98 6.08 26.46
CA GLU A 258 9.47 7.29 27.13
C GLU A 258 8.38 8.04 27.91
N PHE A 259 7.15 8.03 27.43
CA PHE A 259 6.06 8.82 28.03
C PHE A 259 4.94 7.96 28.66
N GLY A 260 5.01 6.64 28.56
CA GLY A 260 3.98 5.74 29.10
C GLY A 260 2.61 5.87 28.40
N ILE A 261 2.57 6.47 27.19
CA ILE A 261 1.32 6.67 26.46
C ILE A 261 0.83 5.32 25.94
N ASN A 262 -0.41 4.97 26.32
CA ASN A 262 -1.02 3.74 25.83
C ASN A 262 -1.46 3.92 24.37
N ILE A 263 -0.80 3.22 23.46
CA ILE A 263 -1.09 3.30 22.02
C ILE A 263 -2.36 2.55 21.58
N LYS A 264 -2.96 1.77 22.50
CA LYS A 264 -4.23 1.06 22.27
C LYS A 264 -5.47 1.83 22.80
N LYS A 265 -5.26 2.89 23.53
CA LYS A 265 -6.29 3.79 24.06
C LYS A 265 -6.19 5.15 23.40
#